data_167148a5f6f2b47d647a64d95cbacd55
#
_entry.id   167148a5f6f2b47d647a64d95cbacd55
#
_cell.length_a   1.000
_cell.length_b   1.000
_cell.length_c   1.000
_cell.angle_alpha   90.00
_cell.angle_beta   90.00
_cell.angle_gamma   90.00
#
_symmetry.space_group_name_H-M   'P 1'
#
loop_
_entity.id
_entity.type
_entity.pdbx_description
1 polymer ?
#
loop_
_entity_poly.entity_id
_entity_poly.type
_entity_poly.pdbx_seq_one_letter_code
_entity_poly.pdbx_strand_id
1 'polypeptide(L)'
;DEPINGLDPIGIAEVRDFIRELCNATGKTILISSHILSEISLLADDIGIIDHGVLLEEESREELEAKNGKYFRFTVSNAGLAANLLQSRLGIQNVRVDNANELTVRDLHLDTGAAVRLFVDAGLSVSDAHLYEDTLEDYFKQVTGGEGIA
;
A
#
# COMPACT_ATOMS: atom_id res chain seq x y z
N ASP A 1 24.89 -4.71 -1.89
CA ASP A 1 24.40 -3.49 -2.56
C ASP A 1 23.73 -3.87 -3.86
N GLU A 2 22.45 -3.52 -4.00
CA GLU A 2 21.64 -3.76 -5.20
C GLU A 2 21.73 -5.18 -5.80
N PRO A 3 21.56 -6.27 -5.01
CA PRO A 3 21.87 -7.64 -5.46
C PRO A 3 20.94 -8.14 -6.57
N ILE A 4 19.79 -7.53 -6.75
CA ILE A 4 18.76 -7.91 -7.74
C ILE A 4 18.67 -6.96 -8.92
N ASN A 5 19.47 -5.89 -8.92
CA ASN A 5 19.44 -4.89 -9.98
C ASN A 5 19.91 -5.47 -11.32
N GLY A 6 19.17 -5.19 -12.39
CA GLY A 6 19.49 -5.64 -13.74
C GLY A 6 19.18 -7.10 -14.05
N LEU A 7 18.56 -7.83 -13.13
CA LEU A 7 18.09 -9.19 -13.36
C LEU A 7 16.68 -9.20 -13.96
N ASP A 8 16.38 -10.27 -14.70
CA ASP A 8 15.01 -10.57 -15.12
C ASP A 8 14.17 -11.11 -13.95
N PRO A 9 12.84 -11.20 -14.05
CA PRO A 9 11.98 -11.64 -12.97
C PRO A 9 12.32 -13.04 -12.42
N ILE A 10 12.85 -13.93 -13.26
CA ILE A 10 13.26 -15.29 -12.83
C ILE A 10 14.53 -15.18 -11.99
N GLY A 11 15.53 -14.44 -12.46
CA GLY A 11 16.78 -14.21 -11.72
C GLY A 11 16.56 -13.51 -10.38
N ILE A 12 15.63 -12.56 -10.32
CA ILE A 12 15.23 -11.91 -9.07
C ILE A 12 14.69 -12.93 -8.06
N ALA A 13 13.77 -13.79 -8.49
CA ALA A 13 13.21 -14.85 -7.65
C ALA A 13 14.27 -15.80 -7.13
N GLU A 14 15.19 -16.25 -8.00
CA GLU A 14 16.29 -17.14 -7.63
C GLU A 14 17.23 -16.53 -6.60
N VAL A 15 17.62 -15.26 -6.77
CA VAL A 15 18.48 -14.54 -5.81
C VAL A 15 17.77 -14.34 -4.47
N ARG A 16 16.48 -14.01 -4.47
CA ARG A 16 15.68 -13.89 -3.26
C ARG A 16 15.63 -15.20 -2.49
N ASP A 17 15.33 -16.31 -3.16
CA ASP A 17 15.26 -17.63 -2.54
C ASP A 17 16.63 -18.06 -2.00
N PHE A 18 17.69 -17.81 -2.74
CA PHE A 18 19.06 -18.06 -2.28
C PHE A 18 19.42 -17.27 -1.01
N ILE A 19 19.08 -15.99 -0.94
CA ILE A 19 19.32 -15.16 0.24
C ILE A 19 18.57 -15.71 1.46
N ARG A 20 17.31 -16.11 1.29
CA ARG A 20 16.51 -16.72 2.35
C ARG A 20 17.09 -18.04 2.84
N GLU A 21 17.46 -18.92 1.93
CA GLU A 21 18.09 -20.20 2.25
C GLU A 21 19.40 -19.99 3.01
N LEU A 22 20.21 -19.02 2.58
CA LEU A 22 21.47 -18.71 3.23
C LEU A 22 21.27 -18.21 4.67
N CYS A 23 20.31 -17.32 4.90
CA CYS A 23 19.96 -16.86 6.24
C CYS A 23 19.49 -18.02 7.12
N ASN A 24 18.57 -18.83 6.63
CA ASN A 24 17.99 -19.94 7.38
C ASN A 24 19.02 -21.03 7.71
N ALA A 25 19.87 -21.36 6.75
CA ALA A 25 20.89 -22.43 6.94
C ALA A 25 22.05 -22.02 7.85
N THR A 26 22.41 -20.72 7.86
CA THR A 26 23.60 -20.22 8.56
C THR A 26 23.30 -19.40 9.82
N GLY A 27 22.04 -18.99 10.01
CA GLY A 27 21.65 -18.08 11.09
C GLY A 27 22.28 -16.68 10.98
N LYS A 28 22.76 -16.32 9.80
CA LYS A 28 23.40 -15.01 9.56
C LYS A 28 22.38 -13.95 9.22
N THR A 29 22.67 -12.72 9.63
CA THR A 29 21.96 -11.53 9.19
C THR A 29 22.63 -10.99 7.92
N ILE A 30 21.82 -10.65 6.91
CA ILE A 30 22.28 -10.10 5.64
C ILE A 30 21.68 -8.70 5.49
N LEU A 31 22.55 -7.71 5.31
CA LEU A 31 22.14 -6.35 4.99
C LEU A 31 22.22 -6.16 3.47
N ILE A 32 21.12 -5.72 2.88
CA ILE A 32 21.04 -5.39 1.44
C ILE A 32 20.48 -3.99 1.24
N SER A 33 20.86 -3.35 0.14
CA SER A 33 20.21 -2.14 -0.35
C SER A 33 19.51 -2.44 -1.67
N SER A 34 18.40 -1.80 -1.92
CA SER A 34 17.68 -1.85 -3.20
C SER A 34 16.75 -0.64 -3.33
N HIS A 35 16.49 -0.24 -4.56
CA HIS A 35 15.44 0.71 -4.90
C HIS A 35 14.16 0.02 -5.40
N ILE A 36 14.16 -1.33 -5.51
CA ILE A 36 13.00 -2.13 -5.92
C ILE A 36 12.22 -2.52 -4.66
N LEU A 37 11.32 -1.63 -4.22
CA LEU A 37 10.62 -1.73 -2.95
C LEU A 37 9.73 -2.98 -2.87
N SER A 38 9.08 -3.36 -3.96
CA SER A 38 8.27 -4.57 -4.04
C SER A 38 9.05 -5.85 -3.73
N GLU A 39 10.32 -5.92 -4.13
CA GLU A 39 11.17 -7.08 -3.84
C GLU A 39 11.70 -7.05 -2.40
N ILE A 40 12.01 -5.87 -1.87
CA ILE A 40 12.40 -5.71 -0.47
C ILE A 40 11.25 -6.13 0.46
N SER A 41 10.02 -5.75 0.17
CA SER A 41 8.85 -6.14 0.97
C SER A 41 8.64 -7.66 1.03
N LEU A 42 9.08 -8.39 0.01
CA LEU A 42 9.01 -9.86 -0.02
C LEU A 42 10.19 -10.54 0.70
N LEU A 43 11.32 -9.86 0.86
CA LEU A 43 12.57 -10.48 1.34
C LEU A 43 12.93 -10.07 2.77
N ALA A 44 12.82 -8.79 3.10
CA ALA A 44 13.33 -8.22 4.34
C ALA A 44 12.48 -8.56 5.55
N ASP A 45 13.12 -8.74 6.70
CA ASP A 45 12.48 -8.82 8.01
C ASP A 45 12.39 -7.42 8.65
N ASP A 46 13.46 -6.62 8.50
CA ASP A 46 13.54 -5.23 8.94
C ASP A 46 13.90 -4.32 7.75
N ILE A 47 13.34 -3.13 7.71
CA ILE A 47 13.49 -2.19 6.60
C ILE A 47 13.92 -0.83 7.15
N GLY A 48 15.05 -0.33 6.66
CA GLY A 48 15.51 1.05 6.89
C GLY A 48 15.28 1.92 5.67
N ILE A 49 14.70 3.10 5.85
CA ILE A 49 14.50 4.10 4.81
C ILE A 49 15.58 5.18 4.94
N ILE A 50 16.40 5.31 3.89
CA ILE A 50 17.46 6.32 3.83
C ILE A 50 17.13 7.31 2.72
N ASP A 51 17.20 8.59 3.06
CA ASP A 51 17.06 9.68 2.11
C ASP A 51 18.12 10.75 2.35
N HIS A 52 18.77 11.24 1.28
CA HIS A 52 19.86 12.22 1.33
C HIS A 52 20.97 11.90 2.38
N GLY A 53 21.26 10.59 2.56
CA GLY A 53 22.30 10.13 3.50
C GLY A 53 21.86 10.09 4.97
N VAL A 54 20.59 10.30 5.25
CA VAL A 54 20.01 10.24 6.59
C VAL A 54 19.07 9.05 6.69
N LEU A 55 19.22 8.24 7.75
CA LEU A 55 18.24 7.20 8.08
C LEU A 55 17.00 7.89 8.64
N LEU A 56 15.89 7.84 7.89
CA LEU A 56 14.64 8.46 8.28
C LEU A 56 13.85 7.58 9.24
N GLU A 57 13.75 6.28 8.92
CA GLU A 57 13.02 5.30 9.71
C GLU A 57 13.68 3.92 9.61
N GLU A 58 13.49 3.12 10.65
CA GLU A 58 13.85 1.70 10.73
C GLU A 58 12.72 0.96 11.43
N GLU A 59 12.10 0.00 10.74
CA GLU A 59 10.96 -0.74 11.25
C GLU A 59 10.97 -2.18 10.78
N SER A 60 10.37 -3.07 11.56
CA SER A 60 10.10 -4.43 11.11
C SER A 60 9.04 -4.43 10.02
N ARG A 61 9.09 -5.45 9.15
CA ARG A 61 8.06 -5.64 8.13
C ARG A 61 6.66 -5.75 8.77
N GLU A 62 6.53 -6.43 9.91
CA GLU A 62 5.27 -6.59 10.61
C GLU A 62 4.70 -5.25 11.10
N GLU A 63 5.55 -4.34 11.58
CA GLU A 63 5.14 -2.99 11.99
C GLU A 63 4.72 -2.14 10.77
N LEU A 64 5.44 -2.26 9.67
CA LEU A 64 5.07 -1.60 8.41
C LEU A 64 3.74 -2.13 7.86
N GLU A 65 3.53 -3.44 7.85
CA GLU A 65 2.26 -4.06 7.43
C GLU A 65 1.10 -3.64 8.35
N ALA A 66 1.35 -3.47 9.63
CA ALA A 66 0.34 -2.97 10.59
C ALA A 66 0.00 -1.49 10.38
N LYS A 67 0.97 -0.67 9.96
CA LYS A 67 0.77 0.74 9.59
C LYS A 67 0.13 0.90 8.22
N ASN A 68 0.45 0.00 7.28
CA ASN A 68 -0.14 -0.05 5.94
C ASN A 68 -1.61 -0.42 6.06
N GLY A 69 -2.46 0.58 5.98
CA GLY A 69 -3.89 0.40 6.15
C GLY A 69 -4.53 -0.17 4.89
N LYS A 70 -5.45 -1.13 5.09
CA LYS A 70 -6.41 -1.49 4.05
C LYS A 70 -7.48 -0.40 3.95
N TYR A 71 -7.91 -0.13 2.74
CA TYR A 71 -8.98 0.83 2.47
C TYR A 71 -9.75 0.47 1.22
N PHE A 72 -11.02 0.84 1.21
CA PHE A 72 -11.83 0.76 -0.01
C PHE A 72 -11.68 2.05 -0.80
N ARG A 73 -11.47 1.92 -2.10
CA ARG A 73 -11.57 3.02 -3.06
C ARG A 73 -12.77 2.80 -3.96
N PHE A 74 -13.53 3.86 -4.14
CA PHE A 74 -14.66 3.90 -5.07
C PHE A 74 -14.41 4.98 -6.12
N THR A 75 -14.66 4.63 -7.37
CA THR A 75 -14.70 5.59 -8.47
C THR A 75 -16.17 5.74 -8.89
N VAL A 76 -16.71 6.92 -8.72
CA VAL A 76 -18.12 7.22 -8.89
C VAL A 76 -18.32 8.53 -9.66
N SER A 77 -19.52 8.78 -10.17
CA SER A 77 -19.81 10.02 -10.92
C SER A 77 -19.80 11.29 -10.07
N ASN A 78 -19.95 11.17 -8.73
CA ASN A 78 -19.89 12.30 -7.78
C ASN A 78 -19.44 11.79 -6.40
N ALA A 79 -18.16 11.94 -6.12
CA ALA A 79 -17.56 11.47 -4.88
C ALA A 79 -18.05 12.22 -3.62
N GLY A 80 -18.36 13.50 -3.74
CA GLY A 80 -18.91 14.30 -2.63
C GLY A 80 -20.28 13.79 -2.18
N LEU A 81 -21.17 13.51 -3.13
CA LEU A 81 -22.48 12.94 -2.83
C LEU A 81 -22.36 11.52 -2.27
N ALA A 82 -21.48 10.69 -2.85
CA ALA A 82 -21.23 9.33 -2.37
C ALA A 82 -20.72 9.33 -0.90
N ALA A 83 -19.78 10.21 -0.57
CA ALA A 83 -19.27 10.36 0.79
C ALA A 83 -20.39 10.75 1.79
N ASN A 84 -21.23 11.71 1.40
CA ASN A 84 -22.37 12.12 2.22
C ASN A 84 -23.37 10.96 2.43
N LEU A 85 -23.63 10.17 1.42
CA LEU A 85 -24.52 8.99 1.52
C LEU A 85 -23.93 7.92 2.47
N LEU A 86 -22.63 7.64 2.38
CA LEU A 86 -21.96 6.70 3.29
C LEU A 86 -22.08 7.17 4.74
N GLN A 87 -21.84 8.44 5.00
CA GLN A 87 -21.93 9.02 6.33
C GLN A 87 -23.37 9.02 6.88
N SER A 88 -24.33 9.48 6.07
CA SER A 88 -25.71 9.70 6.52
C SER A 88 -26.55 8.42 6.56
N ARG A 89 -26.29 7.46 5.66
CA ARG A 89 -27.10 6.25 5.50
C ARG A 89 -26.48 5.01 6.10
N LEU A 90 -25.14 4.88 6.04
CA LEU A 90 -24.42 3.72 6.56
C LEU A 90 -23.60 4.03 7.81
N GLY A 91 -23.57 5.29 8.26
CA GLY A 91 -22.85 5.69 9.47
C GLY A 91 -21.33 5.63 9.35
N ILE A 92 -20.78 5.53 8.15
CA ILE A 92 -19.34 5.43 7.90
C ILE A 92 -18.69 6.80 8.11
N GLN A 93 -17.82 6.93 9.10
CA GLN A 93 -17.21 8.21 9.46
C GLN A 93 -15.86 8.46 8.77
N ASN A 94 -15.10 7.40 8.50
CA ASN A 94 -13.75 7.52 7.96
C ASN A 94 -13.75 7.49 6.43
N VAL A 95 -14.33 8.54 5.84
CA VAL A 95 -14.45 8.74 4.39
C VAL A 95 -13.67 9.98 3.98
N ARG A 96 -12.80 9.84 3.00
CA ARG A 96 -12.05 10.93 2.37
C ARG A 96 -12.41 11.04 0.90
N VAL A 97 -12.75 12.24 0.46
CA VAL A 97 -12.93 12.56 -0.95
C VAL A 97 -11.56 12.93 -1.52
N ASP A 98 -11.06 12.14 -2.44
CA ASP A 98 -9.73 12.31 -3.05
C ASP A 98 -9.80 13.31 -4.22
N ASN A 99 -10.86 13.22 -5.02
CA ASN A 99 -11.17 14.15 -6.11
C ASN A 99 -12.68 14.11 -6.45
N ALA A 100 -13.09 14.74 -7.54
CA ALA A 100 -14.49 14.81 -7.94
C ALA A 100 -15.17 13.45 -8.15
N ASN A 101 -14.40 12.43 -8.49
CA ASN A 101 -14.87 11.10 -8.85
C ASN A 101 -14.36 9.97 -7.97
N GLU A 102 -13.42 10.23 -7.07
CA GLU A 102 -12.81 9.20 -6.24
C GLU A 102 -12.95 9.52 -4.76
N LEU A 103 -13.25 8.49 -3.98
CA LEU A 103 -13.27 8.54 -2.53
C LEU A 103 -12.64 7.28 -1.94
N THR A 104 -12.00 7.46 -0.78
CA THR A 104 -11.36 6.42 0.00
C THR A 104 -12.08 6.24 1.33
N VAL A 105 -12.32 4.99 1.71
CA VAL A 105 -12.97 4.60 2.97
C VAL A 105 -12.04 3.68 3.76
N ARG A 106 -11.65 4.09 4.96
CA ARG A 106 -10.77 3.31 5.85
C ARG A 106 -11.54 2.54 6.93
N ASP A 107 -12.78 2.22 6.68
CA ASP A 107 -13.59 1.36 7.54
C ASP A 107 -13.73 -0.03 6.89
N LEU A 108 -13.03 -1.01 7.43
CA LEU A 108 -13.01 -2.38 6.90
C LEU A 108 -14.30 -3.17 7.19
N HIS A 109 -15.19 -2.66 8.03
CA HIS A 109 -16.50 -3.25 8.27
C HIS A 109 -17.53 -2.85 7.22
N LEU A 110 -17.15 -1.98 6.28
CA LEU A 110 -18.02 -1.55 5.19
C LEU A 110 -18.44 -2.74 4.32
N ASP A 111 -19.74 -2.95 4.20
CA ASP A 111 -20.29 -3.80 3.14
C ASP A 111 -20.26 -3.04 1.82
N THR A 112 -19.30 -3.38 0.97
CA THR A 112 -19.13 -2.77 -0.36
C THR A 112 -20.34 -2.96 -1.25
N GLY A 113 -21.02 -4.10 -1.15
CA GLY A 113 -22.25 -4.37 -1.89
C GLY A 113 -23.39 -3.42 -1.49
N ALA A 114 -23.56 -3.16 -0.20
CA ALA A 114 -24.53 -2.19 0.29
C ALA A 114 -24.16 -0.76 -0.13
N ALA A 115 -22.87 -0.41 -0.09
CA ALA A 115 -22.40 0.90 -0.54
C ALA A 115 -22.68 1.14 -2.03
N VAL A 116 -22.33 0.16 -2.88
CA VAL A 116 -22.58 0.24 -4.34
C VAL A 116 -24.07 0.37 -4.63
N ARG A 117 -24.93 -0.42 -3.98
CA ARG A 117 -26.38 -0.28 -4.15
C ARG A 117 -26.88 1.10 -3.77
N LEU A 118 -26.43 1.61 -2.63
CA LEU A 118 -26.76 2.95 -2.15
C LEU A 118 -26.41 4.03 -3.18
N PHE A 119 -25.23 3.93 -3.81
CA PHE A 119 -24.79 4.87 -4.84
C PHE A 119 -25.67 4.78 -6.10
N VAL A 120 -25.92 3.56 -6.57
CA VAL A 120 -26.75 3.35 -7.78
C VAL A 120 -28.20 3.80 -7.54
N ASP A 121 -28.78 3.50 -6.37
CA ASP A 121 -30.14 3.92 -6.01
C ASP A 121 -30.26 5.46 -5.91
N ALA A 122 -29.16 6.14 -5.58
CA ALA A 122 -29.07 7.59 -5.57
C ALA A 122 -28.78 8.21 -6.95
N GLY A 123 -28.71 7.41 -8.00
CA GLY A 123 -28.45 7.86 -9.37
C GLY A 123 -26.99 8.07 -9.72
N LEU A 124 -26.07 7.60 -8.88
CA LEU A 124 -24.64 7.63 -9.17
C LEU A 124 -24.24 6.43 -10.02
N SER A 125 -23.35 6.63 -10.99
CA SER A 125 -22.64 5.53 -11.64
C SER A 125 -21.41 5.17 -10.84
N VAL A 126 -21.14 3.85 -10.70
CA VAL A 126 -19.97 3.29 -10.04
C VAL A 126 -19.14 2.59 -11.10
N SER A 127 -17.93 3.05 -11.34
CA SER A 127 -17.02 2.45 -12.32
C SER A 127 -15.97 1.53 -11.66
N ASP A 128 -15.66 1.73 -10.39
CA ASP A 128 -14.79 0.85 -9.63
C ASP A 128 -15.15 0.85 -8.13
N ALA A 129 -14.99 -0.31 -7.50
CA ALA A 129 -15.14 -0.49 -6.06
C ALA A 129 -14.17 -1.60 -5.63
N HIS A 130 -13.04 -1.23 -5.07
CA HIS A 130 -11.95 -2.16 -4.80
C HIS A 130 -11.35 -1.96 -3.41
N LEU A 131 -10.92 -3.09 -2.79
CA LEU A 131 -10.12 -3.07 -1.58
C LEU A 131 -8.65 -2.94 -1.95
N TYR A 132 -8.04 -1.86 -1.50
CA TYR A 132 -6.61 -1.61 -1.64
C TYR A 132 -5.90 -1.84 -0.31
N GLU A 133 -4.62 -2.10 -0.43
CA GLU A 133 -3.68 -2.13 0.68
C GLU A 133 -2.51 -1.22 0.31
N ASP A 134 -2.14 -0.31 1.22
CA ASP A 134 -1.00 0.56 1.00
C ASP A 134 0.26 -0.29 0.79
N THR A 135 1.03 0.03 -0.22
CA THR A 135 2.27 -0.68 -0.54
C THR A 135 3.47 -0.04 0.17
N LEU A 136 4.61 -0.73 0.17
CA LEU A 136 5.86 -0.15 0.67
C LEU A 136 6.24 1.11 -0.13
N GLU A 137 5.91 1.16 -1.43
CA GLU A 137 6.09 2.33 -2.28
C GLU A 137 5.25 3.54 -1.80
N ASP A 138 4.00 3.30 -1.39
CA ASP A 138 3.13 4.35 -0.87
C ASP A 138 3.66 4.88 0.46
N TYR A 139 4.12 3.99 1.33
CA TYR A 139 4.74 4.35 2.60
C TYR A 139 6.04 5.15 2.38
N PHE A 140 6.92 4.68 1.49
CA PHE A 140 8.14 5.38 1.14
C PHE A 140 7.87 6.82 0.67
N LYS A 141 6.90 7.02 -0.23
CA LYS A 141 6.49 8.35 -0.69
C LYS A 141 5.99 9.25 0.44
N GLN A 142 5.30 8.69 1.43
CA GLN A 142 4.83 9.46 2.59
C GLN A 142 6.00 9.92 3.45
N VAL A 143 6.97 9.05 3.72
CA VAL A 143 8.13 9.32 4.59
C VAL A 143 9.11 10.30 3.91
N THR A 144 9.33 10.16 2.62
CA THR A 144 10.25 11.03 1.84
C THR A 144 9.60 12.32 1.30
N GLY A 145 8.34 12.60 1.66
CA GLY A 145 7.63 13.80 1.21
C GLY A 145 7.16 13.78 -0.23
N GLY A 146 7.15 12.62 -0.88
CA GLY A 146 6.63 12.44 -2.24
C GLY A 146 7.60 12.86 -3.36
N GLU A 147 8.81 13.26 -3.03
CA GLU A 147 9.88 13.41 -4.02
C GLU A 147 10.36 12.02 -4.42
N GLY A 148 9.94 11.59 -5.61
CA GLY A 148 10.23 10.27 -6.11
C GLY A 148 11.73 10.02 -6.24
N ILE A 149 12.09 8.74 -6.15
CA ILE A 149 13.42 8.25 -6.49
C ILE A 149 13.74 8.72 -7.91
N ALA A 150 14.67 9.65 -8.04
CA ALA A 150 15.22 10.07 -9.32
C ALA A 150 16.18 8.99 -9.83
#